data_3e8bcea2f43857b3413fd33333028990
#
_entry.id   3e8bcea2f43857b3413fd33333028990
#
_cell.length_a   1.000
_cell.length_b   1.000
_cell.length_c   1.000
_cell.angle_alpha   90.00
_cell.angle_beta   90.00
_cell.angle_gamma   90.00
#
_symmetry.space_group_name_H-M   'P 1'
#
loop_
_entity.id
_entity.type
_entity.pdbx_description
1 polymer ?
#
loop_
_entity_poly.entity_id
_entity_poly.type
_entity_poly.pdbx_seq_one_letter_code
_entity_poly.pdbx_strand_id
1 'polypeptide(L)'
;VMLAYTFSNLSSALMSNLGLIVFTYTFGLGSGRIALVVGVQFLFAILSQKPWAALSARRGKRYALAAGFIMSVAGGLYFCALVLLRDRVGDSPLAFMPFSVLAGSGIGALFTLPLAMVADTVDLDEAAGGERIEGTYFGALTFAYKFSQAAALVLIGLALDLAGFDSSLAAQGRGTVLALGLLLGLGASVSFGAAALVLRGYGLDEAAVQANRARIRALRGGGE
;
A
#
# COMPACT_ATOMS: atom_id res chain seq x y z
N VAL A 1 7.12 -9.22 -8.43
CA VAL A 1 7.18 -8.43 -7.19
C VAL A 1 7.23 -6.93 -7.48
N MET A 2 8.18 -6.45 -8.34
CA MET A 2 8.40 -5.02 -8.61
C MET A 2 7.14 -4.28 -9.05
N LEU A 3 6.40 -4.78 -10.05
CA LEU A 3 5.16 -4.15 -10.51
C LEU A 3 4.09 -4.09 -9.41
N ALA A 4 3.91 -5.16 -8.64
CA ALA A 4 2.97 -5.15 -7.52
C ALA A 4 3.38 -4.13 -6.44
N TYR A 5 4.68 -4.02 -6.18
CA TYR A 5 5.24 -3.01 -5.28
C TYR A 5 5.03 -1.59 -5.81
N THR A 6 5.20 -1.35 -7.11
CA THR A 6 4.94 -0.05 -7.76
C THR A 6 3.47 0.36 -7.58
N PHE A 7 2.52 -0.51 -7.94
CA PHE A 7 1.10 -0.20 -7.81
C PHE A 7 0.67 0.02 -6.34
N SER A 8 1.17 -0.79 -5.42
CA SER A 8 0.84 -0.62 -3.99
C SER A 8 1.42 0.66 -3.40
N ASN A 9 2.63 1.06 -3.80
CA ASN A 9 3.21 2.34 -3.39
C ASN A 9 2.52 3.54 -4.05
N LEU A 10 2.02 3.41 -5.27
CA LEU A 10 1.18 4.42 -5.91
C LEU A 10 -0.07 4.68 -5.08
N SER A 11 -0.77 3.62 -4.64
CA SER A 11 -1.91 3.74 -3.72
C SER A 11 -1.54 4.45 -2.43
N SER A 12 -0.45 4.03 -1.79
CA SER A 12 0.01 4.62 -0.53
C SER A 12 0.36 6.10 -0.70
N ALA A 13 0.95 6.47 -1.82
CA ALA A 13 1.28 7.85 -2.15
C ALA A 13 0.03 8.72 -2.38
N LEU A 14 -0.98 8.19 -3.08
CA LEU A 14 -2.28 8.85 -3.23
C LEU A 14 -2.92 9.10 -1.86
N MET A 15 -2.95 8.09 -1.00
CA MET A 15 -3.51 8.20 0.36
C MET A 15 -2.77 9.24 1.20
N SER A 16 -1.44 9.24 1.17
CA SER A 16 -0.63 10.15 1.99
C SER A 16 -0.71 11.60 1.53
N ASN A 17 -0.72 11.85 0.22
CA ASN A 17 -0.65 13.23 -0.31
C ASN A 17 -2.04 13.84 -0.53
N LEU A 18 -3.01 13.08 -1.08
CA LEU A 18 -4.36 13.58 -1.30
C LEU A 18 -5.25 13.47 -0.05
N GLY A 19 -4.92 12.55 0.86
CA GLY A 19 -5.72 12.27 2.06
C GLY A 19 -5.96 13.50 2.92
N LEU A 20 -4.92 14.32 3.16
CA LEU A 20 -5.05 15.53 3.96
C LEU A 20 -6.04 16.52 3.33
N ILE A 21 -5.98 16.72 2.01
CA ILE A 21 -6.90 17.59 1.27
C ILE A 21 -8.34 17.07 1.39
N VAL A 22 -8.53 15.77 1.18
CA VAL A 22 -9.87 15.14 1.26
C VAL A 22 -10.43 15.20 2.69
N PHE A 23 -9.65 14.87 3.70
CA PHE A 23 -10.11 14.99 5.09
C PHE A 23 -10.51 16.42 5.47
N THR A 24 -9.73 17.40 5.02
CA THR A 24 -9.99 18.82 5.33
C THR A 24 -11.19 19.35 4.55
N TYR A 25 -11.20 19.19 3.22
CA TYR A 25 -12.20 19.88 2.37
C TYR A 25 -13.46 19.05 2.11
N THR A 26 -13.36 17.69 2.10
CA THR A 26 -14.53 16.84 1.88
C THR A 26 -15.33 16.61 3.16
N PHE A 27 -14.63 16.43 4.29
CA PHE A 27 -15.28 16.09 5.57
C PHE A 27 -15.20 17.20 6.62
N GLY A 28 -14.45 18.27 6.38
CA GLY A 28 -14.30 19.38 7.33
C GLY A 28 -13.57 18.99 8.62
N LEU A 29 -12.74 17.94 8.57
CA LEU A 29 -12.03 17.47 9.76
C LEU A 29 -10.95 18.47 10.17
N GLY A 30 -10.96 18.88 11.42
CA GLY A 30 -9.86 19.63 12.02
C GLY A 30 -8.61 18.77 12.23
N SER A 31 -7.43 19.41 12.34
CA SER A 31 -6.12 18.75 12.44
C SER A 31 -6.04 17.67 13.52
N GLY A 32 -6.63 17.88 14.69
CA GLY A 32 -6.64 16.90 15.78
C GLY A 32 -7.42 15.61 15.43
N ARG A 33 -8.54 15.74 14.70
CA ARG A 33 -9.33 14.58 14.25
C ARG A 33 -8.62 13.84 13.12
N ILE A 34 -7.99 14.55 12.20
CA ILE A 34 -7.15 13.95 11.16
C ILE A 34 -6.00 13.17 11.81
N ALA A 35 -5.32 13.77 12.78
CA ALA A 35 -4.25 13.10 13.51
C ALA A 35 -4.71 11.81 14.21
N LEU A 36 -5.94 11.80 14.77
CA LEU A 36 -6.52 10.59 15.35
C LEU A 36 -6.75 9.51 14.30
N VAL A 37 -7.39 9.83 13.16
CA VAL A 37 -7.68 8.88 12.07
C VAL A 37 -6.38 8.29 11.52
N VAL A 38 -5.40 9.14 11.21
CA VAL A 38 -4.08 8.72 10.71
C VAL A 38 -3.29 7.96 11.78
N GLY A 39 -3.35 8.41 13.04
CA GLY A 39 -2.70 7.73 14.16
C GLY A 39 -3.21 6.30 14.36
N VAL A 40 -4.52 6.08 14.28
CA VAL A 40 -5.12 4.74 14.33
C VAL A 40 -4.69 3.91 13.13
N GLN A 41 -4.60 4.50 11.93
CA GLN A 41 -4.12 3.81 10.74
C GLN A 41 -2.67 3.31 10.92
N PHE A 42 -1.76 4.16 11.41
CA PHE A 42 -0.38 3.77 11.71
C PHE A 42 -0.30 2.73 12.84
N LEU A 43 -1.11 2.87 13.88
CA LEU A 43 -1.18 1.89 14.95
C LEU A 43 -1.51 0.50 14.40
N PHE A 44 -2.54 0.40 13.56
CA PHE A 44 -2.92 -0.89 12.94
C PHE A 44 -1.91 -1.36 11.90
N ALA A 45 -1.18 -0.48 11.22
CA ALA A 45 -0.06 -0.87 10.37
C ALA A 45 1.06 -1.57 11.17
N ILE A 46 1.34 -1.10 12.38
CA ILE A 46 2.32 -1.73 13.28
C ILE A 46 1.78 -3.03 13.89
N LEU A 47 0.58 -3.00 14.46
CA LEU A 47 -0.02 -4.16 15.13
C LEU A 47 -0.25 -5.34 14.17
N SER A 48 -0.55 -5.05 12.89
CA SER A 48 -0.79 -6.08 11.88
C SER A 48 0.47 -6.79 11.37
N GLN A 49 1.67 -6.31 11.66
CA GLN A 49 2.91 -6.94 11.17
C GLN A 49 3.08 -8.37 11.69
N LYS A 50 2.79 -8.63 12.98
CA LYS A 50 2.85 -9.97 13.55
C LYS A 50 1.84 -10.94 12.91
N PRO A 51 0.54 -10.61 12.78
CA PRO A 51 -0.41 -11.39 11.99
C PRO A 51 0.05 -11.69 10.56
N TRP A 52 0.60 -10.69 9.85
CA TRP A 52 1.10 -10.88 8.49
C TRP A 52 2.30 -11.82 8.42
N ALA A 53 3.24 -11.68 9.35
CA ALA A 53 4.38 -12.61 9.47
C ALA A 53 3.91 -14.03 9.75
N ALA A 54 2.96 -14.23 10.66
CA ALA A 54 2.38 -15.53 10.97
C ALA A 54 1.61 -16.13 9.77
N LEU A 55 0.83 -15.32 9.05
CA LEU A 55 0.13 -15.77 7.85
C LEU A 55 1.11 -16.13 6.73
N SER A 56 2.15 -15.33 6.56
CA SER A 56 3.24 -15.57 5.61
C SER A 56 3.96 -16.89 5.88
N ALA A 57 4.25 -17.20 7.15
CA ALA A 57 4.88 -18.46 7.55
C ALA A 57 3.98 -19.69 7.28
N ARG A 58 2.65 -19.54 7.37
CA ARG A 58 1.69 -20.63 7.18
C ARG A 58 1.26 -20.85 5.73
N ARG A 59 1.05 -19.79 4.96
CA ARG A 59 0.46 -19.82 3.61
C ARG A 59 1.35 -19.20 2.52
N GLY A 60 2.56 -18.78 2.88
CA GLY A 60 3.51 -18.13 1.98
C GLY A 60 3.32 -16.62 1.86
N LYS A 61 4.41 -15.94 1.50
CA LYS A 61 4.49 -14.48 1.42
C LYS A 61 3.54 -13.88 0.38
N ARG A 62 3.38 -14.55 -0.76
CA ARG A 62 2.46 -14.16 -1.82
C ARG A 62 1.02 -14.06 -1.33
N TYR A 63 0.55 -15.10 -0.62
CA TYR A 63 -0.82 -15.13 -0.09
C TYR A 63 -1.05 -14.04 0.96
N ALA A 64 -0.10 -13.88 1.89
CA ALA A 64 -0.19 -12.88 2.94
C ALA A 64 -0.21 -11.45 2.37
N LEU A 65 0.65 -11.15 1.38
CA LEU A 65 0.68 -9.84 0.72
C LEU A 65 -0.61 -9.58 -0.08
N ALA A 66 -1.11 -10.57 -0.81
CA ALA A 66 -2.37 -10.45 -1.55
C ALA A 66 -3.56 -10.18 -0.60
N ALA A 67 -3.60 -10.86 0.55
CA ALA A 67 -4.62 -10.61 1.57
C ALA A 67 -4.53 -9.18 2.14
N GLY A 68 -3.32 -8.67 2.36
CA GLY A 68 -3.10 -7.27 2.76
C GLY A 68 -3.63 -6.28 1.71
N PHE A 69 -3.38 -6.53 0.43
CA PHE A 69 -3.92 -5.69 -0.65
C PHE A 69 -5.44 -5.73 -0.71
N ILE A 70 -6.06 -6.90 -0.54
CA ILE A 70 -7.52 -7.03 -0.49
C ILE A 70 -8.11 -6.26 0.71
N MET A 71 -7.46 -6.28 1.87
CA MET A 71 -7.88 -5.45 3.00
C MET A 71 -7.79 -3.95 2.68
N SER A 72 -6.73 -3.51 2.00
CA SER A 72 -6.59 -2.11 1.55
C SER A 72 -7.66 -1.73 0.54
N VAL A 73 -8.02 -2.63 -0.40
CA VAL A 73 -9.14 -2.42 -1.34
C VAL A 73 -10.45 -2.25 -0.57
N ALA A 74 -10.74 -3.13 0.41
CA ALA A 74 -11.94 -3.02 1.22
C ALA A 74 -11.99 -1.69 2.00
N GLY A 75 -10.84 -1.24 2.54
CA GLY A 75 -10.69 0.07 3.18
C GLY A 75 -10.99 1.23 2.23
N GLY A 76 -10.45 1.19 1.01
CA GLY A 76 -10.69 2.23 -0.01
C GLY A 76 -12.15 2.27 -0.48
N LEU A 77 -12.80 1.11 -0.66
CA LEU A 77 -14.23 1.04 -0.99
C LEU A 77 -15.11 1.54 0.16
N TYR A 78 -14.78 1.21 1.41
CA TYR A 78 -15.43 1.78 2.57
C TYR A 78 -15.27 3.30 2.62
N PHE A 79 -14.08 3.81 2.30
CA PHE A 79 -13.84 5.24 2.20
C PHE A 79 -14.70 5.91 1.12
N CYS A 80 -14.89 5.28 -0.04
CA CYS A 80 -15.83 5.75 -1.06
C CYS A 80 -17.27 5.84 -0.52
N ALA A 81 -17.71 4.86 0.26
CA ALA A 81 -19.03 4.91 0.89
C ALA A 81 -19.15 6.09 1.86
N LEU A 82 -18.10 6.39 2.65
CA LEU A 82 -18.07 7.59 3.50
C LEU A 82 -18.18 8.88 2.69
N VAL A 83 -17.49 8.97 1.55
CA VAL A 83 -17.56 10.15 0.66
C VAL A 83 -18.97 10.35 0.10
N LEU A 84 -19.64 9.27 -0.32
CA LEU A 84 -21.01 9.34 -0.82
C LEU A 84 -22.01 9.69 0.27
N LEU A 85 -21.77 9.26 1.50
CA LEU A 85 -22.61 9.49 2.68
C LEU A 85 -22.14 10.66 3.54
N ARG A 86 -21.23 11.51 3.05
CA ARG A 86 -20.55 12.57 3.82
C ARG A 86 -21.51 13.46 4.58
N ASP A 87 -22.66 13.80 3.96
CA ASP A 87 -23.69 14.67 4.57
C ASP A 87 -24.32 14.05 5.83
N ARG A 88 -24.23 12.70 5.98
CA ARG A 88 -24.70 11.94 7.15
C ARG A 88 -23.58 11.62 8.14
N VAL A 89 -22.36 11.41 7.64
CA VAL A 89 -21.19 11.08 8.45
C VAL A 89 -20.70 12.28 9.25
N GLY A 90 -20.79 13.48 8.65
CA GLY A 90 -20.30 14.70 9.26
C GLY A 90 -18.80 14.63 9.57
N ASP A 91 -18.42 15.26 10.67
CA ASP A 91 -17.03 15.39 11.12
C ASP A 91 -16.65 14.38 12.23
N SER A 92 -17.44 13.32 12.42
CA SER A 92 -17.22 12.30 13.45
C SER A 92 -16.01 11.40 13.11
N PRO A 93 -14.93 11.41 13.91
CA PRO A 93 -13.77 10.56 13.64
C PRO A 93 -14.09 9.07 13.76
N LEU A 94 -15.14 8.68 14.51
CA LEU A 94 -15.54 7.29 14.70
C LEU A 94 -15.94 6.60 13.38
N ALA A 95 -16.55 7.35 12.47
CA ALA A 95 -16.94 6.82 11.16
C ALA A 95 -15.72 6.39 10.31
N PHE A 96 -14.54 6.96 10.58
CA PHE A 96 -13.31 6.62 9.86
C PHE A 96 -12.52 5.47 10.49
N MET A 97 -12.91 4.99 11.67
CA MET A 97 -12.17 3.90 12.35
C MET A 97 -12.11 2.61 11.53
N PRO A 98 -13.21 2.11 10.91
CA PRO A 98 -13.13 0.91 10.07
C PRO A 98 -12.16 1.10 8.87
N PHE A 99 -12.17 2.28 8.25
CA PHE A 99 -11.21 2.63 7.20
C PHE A 99 -9.77 2.58 7.72
N SER A 100 -9.50 3.23 8.86
CA SER A 100 -8.16 3.27 9.45
C SER A 100 -7.63 1.88 9.80
N VAL A 101 -8.50 1.01 10.33
CA VAL A 101 -8.16 -0.40 10.64
C VAL A 101 -7.83 -1.19 9.38
N LEU A 102 -8.71 -1.13 8.36
CA LEU A 102 -8.54 -1.88 7.12
C LEU A 102 -7.33 -1.39 6.32
N ALA A 103 -7.25 -0.09 6.05
CA ALA A 103 -6.15 0.50 5.29
C ALA A 103 -4.82 0.37 6.03
N GLY A 104 -4.79 0.64 7.34
CA GLY A 104 -3.60 0.49 8.17
C GLY A 104 -3.07 -0.94 8.17
N SER A 105 -3.95 -1.92 8.42
CA SER A 105 -3.55 -3.33 8.40
C SER A 105 -3.02 -3.76 7.04
N GLY A 106 -3.64 -3.33 5.94
CA GLY A 106 -3.16 -3.62 4.60
C GLY A 106 -1.79 -3.01 4.29
N ILE A 107 -1.56 -1.75 4.71
CA ILE A 107 -0.26 -1.08 4.59
C ILE A 107 0.82 -1.79 5.42
N GLY A 108 0.46 -2.35 6.58
CA GLY A 108 1.40 -3.15 7.40
C GLY A 108 1.99 -4.34 6.64
N ALA A 109 1.21 -5.02 5.78
CA ALA A 109 1.70 -6.08 4.90
C ALA A 109 2.70 -5.53 3.87
N LEU A 110 2.45 -4.33 3.31
CA LEU A 110 3.32 -3.69 2.33
C LEU A 110 4.70 -3.31 2.90
N PHE A 111 4.79 -2.95 4.17
CA PHE A 111 6.07 -2.58 4.78
C PHE A 111 7.00 -3.77 5.01
N THR A 112 6.46 -4.97 5.17
CA THR A 112 7.25 -6.13 5.61
C THR A 112 7.50 -7.15 4.49
N LEU A 113 6.45 -7.50 3.74
CA LEU A 113 6.49 -8.67 2.85
C LEU A 113 7.25 -8.44 1.53
N PRO A 114 7.16 -7.29 0.83
CA PRO A 114 7.87 -7.08 -0.44
C PRO A 114 9.39 -7.15 -0.28
N LEU A 115 9.94 -6.57 0.79
CA LEU A 115 11.37 -6.64 1.08
C LEU A 115 11.84 -8.09 1.28
N ALA A 116 11.05 -8.87 2.04
CA ALA A 116 11.33 -10.29 2.24
C ALA A 116 11.22 -11.11 0.94
N MET A 117 10.28 -10.76 0.04
CA MET A 117 10.12 -11.42 -1.26
C MET A 117 11.28 -11.11 -2.22
N VAL A 118 11.80 -9.90 -2.16
CA VAL A 118 12.99 -9.52 -2.97
C VAL A 118 14.24 -10.22 -2.45
N ALA A 119 14.41 -10.32 -1.14
CA ALA A 119 15.52 -11.09 -0.57
C ALA A 119 15.49 -12.56 -1.03
N ASP A 120 14.29 -13.20 -1.08
CA ASP A 120 14.14 -14.56 -1.62
C ASP A 120 14.53 -14.65 -3.10
N THR A 121 14.30 -13.59 -3.89
CA THR A 121 14.67 -13.55 -5.31
C THR A 121 16.20 -13.46 -5.47
N VAL A 122 16.86 -12.68 -4.62
CA VAL A 122 18.34 -12.61 -4.57
C VAL A 122 18.93 -13.96 -4.21
N ASP A 123 18.38 -14.64 -3.18
CA ASP A 123 18.82 -15.97 -2.77
C ASP A 123 18.62 -17.00 -3.90
N LEU A 124 17.57 -16.85 -4.71
CA LEU A 124 17.31 -17.72 -5.86
C LEU A 124 18.38 -17.55 -6.95
N ASP A 125 18.75 -16.31 -7.28
CA ASP A 125 19.80 -16.02 -8.27
C ASP A 125 21.15 -16.57 -7.81
N GLU A 126 21.52 -16.39 -6.55
CA GLU A 126 22.74 -16.97 -5.97
C GLU A 126 22.71 -18.52 -6.06
N ALA A 127 21.60 -19.16 -5.74
CA ALA A 127 21.43 -20.61 -5.84
C ALA A 127 21.54 -21.14 -7.28
N ALA A 128 21.19 -20.33 -8.27
CA ALA A 128 21.33 -20.66 -9.69
C ALA A 128 22.76 -20.47 -10.24
N GLY A 129 23.71 -20.05 -9.39
CA GLY A 129 25.10 -19.82 -9.77
C GLY A 129 25.37 -18.38 -10.26
N GLY A 130 24.44 -17.46 -10.06
CA GLY A 130 24.62 -16.04 -10.34
C GLY A 130 25.44 -15.32 -9.28
N GLU A 131 25.93 -14.14 -9.60
CA GLU A 131 26.54 -13.25 -8.60
C GLU A 131 25.47 -12.69 -7.68
N ARG A 132 25.82 -12.52 -6.40
CA ARG A 132 24.94 -11.90 -5.41
C ARG A 132 24.86 -10.38 -5.62
N ILE A 133 23.90 -9.93 -6.42
CA ILE A 133 23.71 -8.53 -6.81
C ILE A 133 22.60 -7.85 -5.99
N GLU A 134 22.64 -7.95 -4.67
CA GLU A 134 21.63 -7.34 -3.77
C GLU A 134 21.38 -5.87 -4.07
N GLY A 135 22.46 -5.09 -4.32
CA GLY A 135 22.36 -3.66 -4.61
C GLY A 135 21.46 -3.35 -5.81
N THR A 136 21.49 -4.18 -6.85
CA THR A 136 20.65 -4.02 -8.05
C THR A 136 19.17 -4.23 -7.72
N TYR A 137 18.83 -5.27 -6.96
CA TYR A 137 17.44 -5.57 -6.58
C TYR A 137 16.86 -4.51 -5.65
N PHE A 138 17.59 -4.10 -4.62
CA PHE A 138 17.14 -3.04 -3.71
C PHE A 138 17.16 -1.66 -4.36
N GLY A 139 18.08 -1.41 -5.30
CA GLY A 139 18.09 -0.23 -6.15
C GLY A 139 16.82 -0.16 -7.01
N ALA A 140 16.41 -1.27 -7.64
CA ALA A 140 15.19 -1.35 -8.42
C ALA A 140 13.93 -1.14 -7.55
N LEU A 141 13.88 -1.67 -6.32
CA LEU A 141 12.80 -1.36 -5.37
C LEU A 141 12.73 0.12 -5.03
N THR A 142 13.88 0.74 -4.74
CA THR A 142 13.95 2.16 -4.43
C THR A 142 13.50 3.00 -5.62
N PHE A 143 13.90 2.63 -6.84
CA PHE A 143 13.43 3.26 -8.06
C PHE A 143 11.91 3.14 -8.22
N ALA A 144 11.36 1.91 -8.07
CA ALA A 144 9.92 1.66 -8.13
C ALA A 144 9.14 2.50 -7.11
N TYR A 145 9.65 2.61 -5.88
CA TYR A 145 9.09 3.48 -4.84
C TYR A 145 9.08 4.95 -5.26
N LYS A 146 10.24 5.49 -5.67
CA LYS A 146 10.37 6.90 -6.10
C LYS A 146 9.52 7.20 -7.33
N PHE A 147 9.48 6.29 -8.30
CA PHE A 147 8.62 6.41 -9.47
C PHE A 147 7.14 6.47 -9.08
N SER A 148 6.69 5.61 -8.16
CA SER A 148 5.31 5.62 -7.67
C SER A 148 4.95 6.94 -6.98
N GLN A 149 5.86 7.49 -6.17
CA GLN A 149 5.66 8.79 -5.53
C GLN A 149 5.52 9.92 -6.56
N ALA A 150 6.41 9.96 -7.55
CA ALA A 150 6.36 10.97 -8.61
C ALA A 150 5.08 10.84 -9.45
N ALA A 151 4.72 9.63 -9.85
CA ALA A 151 3.48 9.36 -10.59
C ALA A 151 2.23 9.78 -9.80
N ALA A 152 2.20 9.50 -8.48
CA ALA A 152 1.10 9.93 -7.63
C ALA A 152 0.95 11.46 -7.59
N LEU A 153 2.05 12.21 -7.45
CA LEU A 153 2.00 13.67 -7.43
C LEU A 153 1.48 14.24 -8.74
N VAL A 154 1.90 13.70 -9.89
CA VAL A 154 1.37 14.09 -11.20
C VAL A 154 -0.13 13.81 -11.30
N LEU A 155 -0.56 12.60 -10.92
CA LEU A 155 -1.99 12.24 -10.93
C LEU A 155 -2.82 13.13 -10.00
N ILE A 156 -2.31 13.47 -8.82
CA ILE A 156 -2.97 14.36 -7.87
C ILE A 156 -3.09 15.77 -8.46
N GLY A 157 -2.00 16.32 -9.03
CA GLY A 157 -2.03 17.65 -9.66
C GLY A 157 -3.07 17.71 -10.77
N LEU A 158 -3.05 16.76 -11.70
CA LEU A 158 -4.06 16.66 -12.77
C LEU A 158 -5.49 16.53 -12.24
N ALA A 159 -5.66 15.76 -11.16
CA ALA A 159 -6.96 15.55 -10.57
C ALA A 159 -7.50 16.82 -9.86
N LEU A 160 -6.64 17.58 -9.19
CA LEU A 160 -6.99 18.85 -8.57
C LEU A 160 -7.43 19.86 -9.63
N ASP A 161 -6.67 19.97 -10.74
CA ASP A 161 -6.99 20.85 -11.86
C ASP A 161 -8.33 20.47 -12.52
N LEU A 162 -8.51 19.19 -12.85
CA LEU A 162 -9.72 18.68 -13.50
C LEU A 162 -10.96 18.79 -12.60
N ALA A 163 -10.79 18.65 -11.28
CA ALA A 163 -11.86 18.81 -10.30
C ALA A 163 -12.18 20.29 -10.00
N GLY A 164 -11.41 21.24 -10.53
CA GLY A 164 -11.56 22.66 -10.27
C GLY A 164 -11.29 23.02 -8.81
N PHE A 165 -10.27 22.41 -8.21
CA PHE A 165 -9.88 22.73 -6.83
C PHE A 165 -9.19 24.09 -6.77
N ASP A 166 -9.67 24.96 -5.90
CA ASP A 166 -9.09 26.28 -5.67
C ASP A 166 -8.65 26.42 -4.21
N SER A 167 -7.35 26.44 -3.99
CA SER A 167 -6.76 26.56 -2.64
C SER A 167 -7.04 27.87 -1.92
N SER A 168 -7.50 28.91 -2.65
CA SER A 168 -7.88 30.20 -2.06
C SER A 168 -9.26 30.17 -1.39
N LEU A 169 -10.09 29.18 -1.72
CA LEU A 169 -11.42 29.03 -1.18
C LEU A 169 -11.42 28.23 0.13
N ALA A 170 -12.06 28.77 1.17
CA ALA A 170 -12.24 28.06 2.44
C ALA A 170 -13.16 26.82 2.30
N ALA A 171 -14.08 26.82 1.34
CA ALA A 171 -14.97 25.70 1.03
C ALA A 171 -14.99 25.46 -0.49
N GLN A 172 -14.91 24.20 -0.87
CA GLN A 172 -14.92 23.75 -2.26
C GLN A 172 -16.32 23.41 -2.75
N GLY A 173 -16.53 23.48 -4.07
CA GLY A 173 -17.78 23.02 -4.69
C GLY A 173 -18.09 21.56 -4.39
N ARG A 174 -19.39 21.20 -4.34
CA ARG A 174 -19.83 19.84 -4.04
C ARG A 174 -19.27 18.81 -5.03
N GLY A 175 -19.17 19.16 -6.30
CA GLY A 175 -18.58 18.32 -7.34
C GLY A 175 -17.11 18.05 -7.10
N THR A 176 -16.34 19.09 -6.78
CA THR A 176 -14.90 19.02 -6.49
C THR A 176 -14.60 18.08 -5.33
N VAL A 177 -15.29 18.26 -4.19
CA VAL A 177 -15.05 17.42 -3.00
C VAL A 177 -15.44 15.96 -3.20
N LEU A 178 -16.52 15.69 -3.97
CA LEU A 178 -16.91 14.34 -4.35
C LEU A 178 -15.88 13.71 -5.29
N ALA A 179 -15.44 14.43 -6.32
CA ALA A 179 -14.45 13.96 -7.27
C ALA A 179 -13.13 13.58 -6.58
N LEU A 180 -12.60 14.47 -5.72
CA LEU A 180 -11.36 14.21 -4.99
C LEU A 180 -11.49 13.07 -3.98
N GLY A 181 -12.60 12.99 -3.26
CA GLY A 181 -12.86 11.91 -2.32
C GLY A 181 -12.98 10.54 -3.00
N LEU A 182 -13.72 10.47 -4.12
CA LEU A 182 -13.84 9.24 -4.92
C LEU A 182 -12.53 8.88 -5.60
N LEU A 183 -11.76 9.84 -6.11
CA LEU A 183 -10.44 9.59 -6.66
C LEU A 183 -9.52 8.94 -5.62
N LEU A 184 -9.52 9.45 -4.38
CA LEU A 184 -8.73 8.88 -3.30
C LEU A 184 -9.14 7.43 -3.03
N GLY A 185 -10.42 7.17 -2.81
CA GLY A 185 -10.92 5.85 -2.46
C GLY A 185 -10.83 4.84 -3.62
N LEU A 186 -11.32 5.20 -4.81
CA LEU A 186 -11.27 4.33 -6.00
C LEU A 186 -9.86 4.19 -6.54
N GLY A 187 -9.10 5.30 -6.64
CA GLY A 187 -7.72 5.29 -7.11
C GLY A 187 -6.84 4.37 -6.27
N ALA A 188 -6.95 4.46 -4.95
CA ALA A 188 -6.27 3.55 -4.05
C ALA A 188 -6.75 2.10 -4.22
N SER A 189 -8.06 1.86 -4.30
CA SER A 189 -8.63 0.52 -4.46
C SER A 189 -8.21 -0.13 -5.79
N VAL A 190 -8.25 0.61 -6.90
CA VAL A 190 -7.83 0.11 -8.23
C VAL A 190 -6.34 -0.22 -8.22
N SER A 191 -5.49 0.65 -7.67
CA SER A 191 -4.05 0.41 -7.62
C SER A 191 -3.69 -0.78 -6.71
N PHE A 192 -4.30 -0.94 -5.54
CA PHE A 192 -4.11 -2.13 -4.70
C PHE A 192 -4.69 -3.40 -5.35
N GLY A 193 -5.83 -3.28 -6.05
CA GLY A 193 -6.41 -4.36 -6.84
C GLY A 193 -5.48 -4.82 -7.96
N ALA A 194 -4.90 -3.87 -8.71
CA ALA A 194 -3.89 -4.15 -9.74
C ALA A 194 -2.65 -4.83 -9.15
N ALA A 195 -2.16 -4.34 -8.00
CA ALA A 195 -1.06 -4.97 -7.27
C ALA A 195 -1.38 -6.43 -6.91
N ALA A 196 -2.58 -6.71 -6.39
CA ALA A 196 -3.03 -8.06 -6.06
C ALA A 196 -3.13 -8.97 -7.30
N LEU A 197 -3.61 -8.44 -8.43
CA LEU A 197 -3.71 -9.18 -9.69
C LEU A 197 -2.33 -9.52 -10.26
N VAL A 198 -1.43 -8.54 -10.32
CA VAL A 198 -0.03 -8.74 -10.78
C VAL A 198 0.68 -9.77 -9.92
N LEU A 199 0.41 -9.79 -8.60
CA LEU A 199 1.00 -10.74 -7.68
C LEU A 199 0.60 -12.21 -7.98
N ARG A 200 -0.53 -12.44 -8.69
CA ARG A 200 -0.91 -13.80 -9.14
C ARG A 200 0.13 -14.43 -10.05
N GLY A 201 0.88 -13.65 -10.80
CA GLY A 201 1.97 -14.11 -11.66
C GLY A 201 3.28 -14.42 -10.92
N TYR A 202 3.36 -14.18 -9.61
CA TYR A 202 4.55 -14.52 -8.82
C TYR A 202 4.60 -16.02 -8.55
N GLY A 203 5.59 -16.69 -9.14
CA GLY A 203 5.69 -18.17 -9.17
C GLY A 203 6.59 -18.80 -8.10
N LEU A 204 7.27 -18.00 -7.25
CA LEU A 204 8.10 -18.54 -6.17
C LEU A 204 7.20 -19.10 -5.05
N ASP A 205 7.19 -20.43 -4.95
CA ASP A 205 6.54 -21.14 -3.87
C ASP A 205 7.46 -21.20 -2.64
N GLU A 206 6.90 -21.24 -1.45
CA GLU A 206 7.64 -21.29 -0.18
C GLU A 206 8.54 -22.55 -0.12
N ALA A 207 8.10 -23.67 -0.70
CA ALA A 207 8.90 -24.89 -0.81
C ALA A 207 10.16 -24.67 -1.66
N ALA A 208 10.06 -23.95 -2.78
CA ALA A 208 11.20 -23.59 -3.62
C ALA A 208 12.17 -22.66 -2.89
N VAL A 209 11.65 -21.68 -2.13
CA VAL A 209 12.46 -20.78 -1.31
C VAL A 209 13.26 -21.54 -0.25
N GLN A 210 12.63 -22.48 0.45
CA GLN A 210 13.30 -23.29 1.48
C GLN A 210 14.34 -24.22 0.87
N ALA A 211 14.05 -24.85 -0.27
CA ALA A 211 14.99 -25.69 -0.99
C ALA A 211 16.25 -24.92 -1.43
N ASN A 212 16.05 -23.68 -1.96
CA ASN A 212 17.16 -22.82 -2.35
C ASN A 212 18.03 -22.39 -1.16
N ARG A 213 17.41 -22.04 -0.03
CA ARG A 213 18.14 -21.69 1.20
C ARG A 213 18.96 -22.88 1.72
N ALA A 214 18.41 -24.10 1.65
CA ALA A 214 19.15 -25.29 2.02
C ALA A 214 20.36 -25.52 1.09
N ARG A 215 20.17 -25.32 -0.24
CA ARG A 215 21.25 -25.43 -1.24
C ARG A 215 22.36 -24.40 -1.00
N ILE A 216 22.03 -23.14 -0.73
CA ILE A 216 23.00 -22.07 -0.43
C ILE A 216 23.80 -22.40 0.83
N ARG A 217 23.13 -22.89 1.89
CA ARG A 217 23.83 -23.32 3.11
C ARG A 217 24.83 -24.45 2.84
N ALA A 218 24.45 -25.43 2.03
CA ALA A 218 25.34 -26.53 1.65
C ALA A 218 26.56 -26.03 0.85
N LEU A 219 26.36 -25.09 -0.07
CA LEU A 219 27.45 -24.49 -0.85
C LEU A 219 28.42 -23.66 0.02
N ARG A 220 27.91 -22.95 1.01
CA ARG A 220 28.74 -22.15 1.94
C ARG A 220 29.39 -22.99 3.04
N GLY A 221 28.76 -24.07 3.49
CA GLY A 221 29.30 -24.97 4.52
C GLY A 221 30.26 -26.05 4.00
N GLY A 222 30.37 -26.23 2.68
CA GLY A 222 31.33 -27.18 2.06
C GLY A 222 32.69 -26.56 1.68
N GLY A 223 32.94 -25.30 2.10
CA GLY A 223 34.18 -24.55 1.84
C GLY A 223 35.12 -24.40 3.04
N GLU A 224 34.91 -25.18 4.13
CA GLU A 224 35.85 -25.29 5.27
C GLU A 224 36.66 -26.60 5.22
#